data_b14ddf2466ed469db71b2912dd2a0ca7
#
_entry.id   b14ddf2466ed469db71b2912dd2a0ca7
#
_cell.length_a   1.000
_cell.length_b   1.000
_cell.length_c   1.000
_cell.angle_alpha   90.00
_cell.angle_beta   90.00
_cell.angle_gamma   90.00
#
_symmetry.space_group_name_H-M   'P 1'
#
loop_
_entity.id
_entity.type
_entity.pdbx_description
1 polymer ?
#
loop_
_entity_poly.entity_id
_entity_poly.type
_entity_poly.pdbx_seq_one_letter_code
_entity_poly.pdbx_strand_id
1 'polypeptide(L)'
;APFIAYDNLTYKEVKQAMQEFIFNLNIPTRTGFQTPFTNLSFDLVVPKDLKDKKVIIGGERKDATYGEFQREMDLLNEAFAEVMLEGDANGRIFTFPIPTYSITKDFPWEKSNLTKIWEMTAKYGTPYFSNFVNSNMDPSDVRSMCCRLRLDNSLVRQRALTFSLNINNKNVDELKHRGGGLFGANPLTGSIGVVTINMPRLGYLSKNEEEFFERLSYLMELAKESLEIKRQVIEDLTHKNLYPYSKYYLSGVYEFTGQYWGNHFATIGLIGMHEACVNLLGEGIDTPAGREFAIRVLKFMREKLLEFQKETNNLYNLEATPGEGTSYRLARIDKSKYPEIYTSGKDQPFYTNSTQLPVDYSADPFEVLEHQDDLQSLYTGGTVLHIFLGEALEDIEMVKEAVKLITSNYRLPYFTLTPTFSICPEHGYLRGNYEKCPRCGRETEIYSRVVGYYRPVKSWNKGKQEEFKLRKPFILALKERRKIENLRLPGV
;
A
#
# COMPACT_ATOMS: atom_id res chain seq x y z
N ALA A 1 -4.74 22.57 -2.43
CA ALA A 1 -6.02 23.25 -2.26
C ALA A 1 -5.84 24.78 -2.09
N PRO A 2 -5.07 25.32 -1.12
CA PRO A 2 -4.98 26.79 -0.95
C PRO A 2 -4.55 27.58 -2.20
N PHE A 3 -3.64 27.06 -3.01
CA PHE A 3 -3.23 27.71 -4.29
C PHE A 3 -4.40 27.93 -5.25
N ILE A 4 -5.40 27.05 -5.27
CA ILE A 4 -6.58 27.20 -6.13
C ILE A 4 -7.31 28.51 -5.81
N ALA A 5 -7.49 28.81 -4.51
CA ALA A 5 -8.14 30.05 -4.09
C ALA A 5 -7.24 31.27 -4.29
N TYR A 6 -5.97 31.20 -3.92
CA TYR A 6 -5.04 32.36 -4.01
C TYR A 6 -4.74 32.77 -5.45
N ASP A 7 -4.69 31.80 -6.38
CA ASP A 7 -4.45 32.04 -7.80
C ASP A 7 -5.78 32.20 -8.58
N ASN A 8 -6.94 32.17 -7.91
CA ASN A 8 -8.29 32.25 -8.48
C ASN A 8 -8.53 31.26 -9.63
N LEU A 9 -8.03 30.03 -9.50
CA LEU A 9 -8.13 29.04 -10.55
C LEU A 9 -9.56 28.53 -10.71
N THR A 10 -10.02 28.47 -11.95
CA THR A 10 -11.27 27.82 -12.32
C THR A 10 -11.14 26.29 -12.28
N TYR A 11 -12.26 25.57 -12.18
CA TYR A 11 -12.25 24.10 -12.26
C TYR A 11 -11.52 23.58 -13.52
N LYS A 12 -11.73 24.24 -14.67
CA LYS A 12 -11.08 23.86 -15.93
C LYS A 12 -9.55 23.95 -15.85
N GLU A 13 -9.03 25.01 -15.22
CA GLU A 13 -7.58 25.20 -15.03
C GLU A 13 -7.01 24.18 -14.04
N VAL A 14 -7.73 23.90 -12.96
CA VAL A 14 -7.35 22.82 -12.00
C VAL A 14 -7.31 21.48 -12.69
N LYS A 15 -8.33 21.13 -13.50
CA LYS A 15 -8.38 19.89 -14.25
C LYS A 15 -7.24 19.80 -15.27
N GLN A 16 -6.95 20.89 -15.99
CA GLN A 16 -5.83 20.95 -16.94
C GLN A 16 -4.48 20.73 -16.25
N ALA A 17 -4.24 21.41 -15.14
CA ALA A 17 -3.02 21.23 -14.35
C ALA A 17 -2.89 19.78 -13.83
N MET A 18 -4.00 19.18 -13.43
CA MET A 18 -4.02 17.79 -12.98
C MET A 18 -3.75 16.83 -14.13
N GLN A 19 -4.27 17.09 -15.33
CA GLN A 19 -4.00 16.30 -16.52
C GLN A 19 -2.52 16.33 -16.90
N GLU A 20 -1.90 17.51 -16.90
CA GLU A 20 -0.46 17.66 -17.15
C GLU A 20 0.38 16.93 -16.11
N PHE A 21 0.03 17.05 -14.84
CA PHE A 21 0.71 16.35 -13.76
C PHE A 21 0.64 14.83 -13.92
N ILE A 22 -0.56 14.25 -14.13
CA ILE A 22 -0.76 12.82 -14.29
C ILE A 22 -0.05 12.32 -15.55
N PHE A 23 -0.14 13.05 -16.67
CA PHE A 23 0.54 12.70 -17.91
C PHE A 23 2.05 12.62 -17.72
N ASN A 24 2.65 13.63 -17.09
CA ASN A 24 4.09 13.65 -16.82
C ASN A 24 4.55 12.51 -15.90
N LEU A 25 3.73 12.09 -14.94
CA LEU A 25 4.03 10.92 -14.09
C LEU A 25 3.97 9.58 -14.83
N ASN A 26 3.31 9.52 -15.99
CA ASN A 26 3.21 8.30 -16.80
C ASN A 26 4.23 8.26 -17.95
N ILE A 27 5.09 9.26 -18.07
CA ILE A 27 6.21 9.25 -19.02
C ILE A 27 7.32 8.32 -18.47
N PRO A 28 7.83 7.36 -19.28
CA PRO A 28 8.94 6.52 -18.87
C PRO A 28 10.17 7.32 -18.48
N THR A 29 10.79 6.98 -17.36
CA THR A 29 12.04 7.59 -16.93
C THR A 29 13.22 7.16 -17.81
N ARG A 30 14.33 7.89 -17.74
CA ARG A 30 15.54 7.64 -18.52
C ARG A 30 16.13 6.24 -18.33
N THR A 31 15.97 5.64 -17.15
CA THR A 31 16.51 4.32 -16.83
C THR A 31 15.42 3.25 -16.87
N GLY A 32 15.59 2.24 -17.73
CA GLY A 32 14.80 1.02 -17.72
C GLY A 32 13.39 1.13 -18.29
N PHE A 33 13.03 2.23 -18.95
CA PHE A 33 11.69 2.44 -19.54
C PHE A 33 10.54 2.26 -18.54
N GLN A 34 10.80 2.54 -17.25
CA GLN A 34 9.79 2.51 -16.20
C GLN A 34 9.30 3.91 -15.90
N THR A 35 8.01 4.03 -15.61
CA THR A 35 7.42 5.26 -15.06
C THR A 35 7.81 5.43 -13.59
N PRO A 36 7.88 6.67 -13.07
CA PRO A 36 8.09 6.90 -11.65
C PRO A 36 6.99 6.22 -10.83
N PHE A 37 7.39 5.39 -9.87
CA PHE A 37 6.45 4.72 -8.99
C PHE A 37 5.94 5.74 -7.96
N THR A 38 4.73 6.26 -8.20
CA THR A 38 4.18 7.40 -7.47
C THR A 38 2.88 7.02 -6.79
N ASN A 39 2.72 7.42 -5.53
CA ASN A 39 1.48 7.32 -4.78
C ASN A 39 1.07 8.73 -4.28
N LEU A 40 -0.22 9.00 -4.27
CA LEU A 40 -0.81 10.20 -3.67
C LEU A 40 -1.82 9.80 -2.60
N SER A 41 -1.63 10.29 -1.39
CA SER A 41 -2.62 10.14 -0.31
C SER A 41 -3.57 11.34 -0.32
N PHE A 42 -4.86 11.04 -0.39
CA PHE A 42 -5.93 12.02 -0.41
C PHE A 42 -6.74 11.96 0.88
N ASP A 43 -6.88 13.13 1.51
CA ASP A 43 -7.86 13.37 2.56
C ASP A 43 -9.07 14.07 1.94
N LEU A 44 -10.28 13.68 2.34
CA LEU A 44 -11.53 14.29 1.85
C LEU A 44 -12.15 15.27 2.87
N VAL A 45 -11.58 15.30 4.06
CA VAL A 45 -11.83 16.29 5.10
C VAL A 45 -10.49 16.87 5.51
N VAL A 46 -10.42 18.17 5.72
CA VAL A 46 -9.15 18.79 6.14
C VAL A 46 -8.67 18.14 7.45
N PRO A 47 -7.45 17.56 7.49
CA PRO A 47 -6.94 16.89 8.67
C PRO A 47 -6.95 17.77 9.93
N LYS A 48 -7.32 17.21 11.06
CA LYS A 48 -7.45 17.94 12.34
C LYS A 48 -6.15 18.62 12.76
N ASP A 49 -5.00 18.00 12.49
CA ASP A 49 -3.68 18.53 12.80
C ASP A 49 -3.26 19.71 11.90
N LEU A 50 -3.93 19.90 10.75
CA LEU A 50 -3.70 21.02 9.82
C LEU A 50 -4.78 22.10 9.87
N LYS A 51 -5.99 21.76 10.30
CA LYS A 51 -7.18 22.60 10.18
C LYS A 51 -6.97 24.03 10.66
N ASP A 52 -6.34 24.20 11.83
CA ASP A 52 -6.13 25.49 12.47
C ASP A 52 -4.75 26.10 12.18
N LYS A 53 -3.93 25.46 11.34
CA LYS A 53 -2.63 25.98 10.96
C LYS A 53 -2.76 26.98 9.82
N LYS A 54 -1.98 28.07 9.90
CA LYS A 54 -1.90 29.07 8.83
C LYS A 54 -1.29 28.46 7.57
N VAL A 55 -1.89 28.75 6.42
CA VAL A 55 -1.39 28.27 5.13
C VAL A 55 -0.08 28.95 4.74
N ILE A 56 0.73 28.21 3.97
CA ILE A 56 2.00 28.69 3.42
C ILE A 56 1.84 28.77 1.89
N ILE A 57 2.00 29.96 1.34
CA ILE A 57 1.93 30.24 -0.11
C ILE A 57 3.21 30.96 -0.53
N GLY A 58 3.95 30.38 -1.48
CA GLY A 58 5.22 30.96 -1.95
C GLY A 58 6.29 31.11 -0.85
N GLY A 59 6.26 30.25 0.17
CA GLY A 59 7.15 30.32 1.34
C GLY A 59 6.69 31.29 2.44
N GLU A 60 5.60 32.04 2.22
CA GLU A 60 5.04 33.01 3.16
C GLU A 60 3.83 32.43 3.89
N ARG A 61 3.73 32.70 5.21
CA ARG A 61 2.52 32.40 5.98
C ARG A 61 1.45 33.46 5.69
N LYS A 62 0.26 32.98 5.38
CA LYS A 62 -0.93 33.81 5.19
C LYS A 62 -1.82 33.74 6.44
N ASP A 63 -2.77 34.67 6.57
CA ASP A 63 -3.65 34.72 7.74
C ASP A 63 -4.71 33.60 7.75
N ALA A 64 -5.14 33.14 6.57
CA ALA A 64 -6.07 32.01 6.43
C ALA A 64 -5.48 30.70 6.95
N THR A 65 -6.35 29.83 7.43
CA THR A 65 -6.01 28.48 7.89
C THR A 65 -6.34 27.42 6.84
N TYR A 66 -5.71 26.23 6.91
CA TYR A 66 -6.02 25.15 5.96
C TYR A 66 -7.48 24.73 6.01
N GLY A 67 -8.16 24.88 7.17
CA GLY A 67 -9.57 24.54 7.34
C GLY A 67 -10.54 25.31 6.47
N GLU A 68 -10.13 26.50 6.00
CA GLU A 68 -10.95 27.36 5.16
C GLU A 68 -11.02 26.90 3.70
N PHE A 69 -10.16 25.96 3.27
CA PHE A 69 -10.00 25.52 1.88
C PHE A 69 -10.62 24.15 1.58
N GLN A 70 -11.69 23.77 2.28
CA GLN A 70 -12.37 22.50 2.02
C GLN A 70 -12.96 22.43 0.62
N ARG A 71 -13.51 23.55 0.11
CA ARG A 71 -14.07 23.64 -1.25
C ARG A 71 -12.99 23.36 -2.32
N GLU A 72 -11.84 23.96 -2.17
CA GLU A 72 -10.72 23.83 -3.10
C GLU A 72 -10.12 22.41 -3.03
N MET A 73 -10.16 21.79 -1.86
CA MET A 73 -9.80 20.39 -1.71
C MET A 73 -10.78 19.46 -2.42
N ASP A 74 -12.07 19.75 -2.34
CA ASP A 74 -13.11 19.02 -3.06
C ASP A 74 -12.91 19.12 -4.58
N LEU A 75 -12.67 20.35 -5.11
CA LEU A 75 -12.38 20.57 -6.52
C LEU A 75 -11.14 19.80 -7.01
N LEU A 76 -10.08 19.76 -6.20
CA LEU A 76 -8.86 19.04 -6.53
C LEU A 76 -9.12 17.52 -6.62
N ASN A 77 -9.85 16.96 -5.65
CA ASN A 77 -10.19 15.54 -5.62
C ASN A 77 -11.07 15.14 -6.81
N GLU A 78 -12.06 15.98 -7.15
CA GLU A 78 -12.95 15.76 -8.28
C GLU A 78 -12.19 15.80 -9.61
N ALA A 79 -11.37 16.84 -9.82
CA ALA A 79 -10.55 16.98 -11.02
C ALA A 79 -9.56 15.81 -11.21
N PHE A 80 -8.94 15.36 -10.13
CA PHE A 80 -8.05 14.20 -10.15
C PHE A 80 -8.81 12.93 -10.59
N ALA A 81 -9.93 12.64 -9.94
CA ALA A 81 -10.72 11.44 -10.24
C ALA A 81 -11.27 11.46 -11.68
N GLU A 82 -11.67 12.63 -12.18
CA GLU A 82 -12.16 12.80 -13.55
C GLU A 82 -11.06 12.51 -14.58
N VAL A 83 -9.85 13.07 -14.40
CA VAL A 83 -8.72 12.79 -15.30
C VAL A 83 -8.33 11.32 -15.28
N MET A 84 -8.30 10.69 -14.11
CA MET A 84 -8.02 9.25 -14.00
C MET A 84 -9.08 8.38 -14.67
N LEU A 85 -10.35 8.82 -14.69
CA LEU A 85 -11.45 8.13 -15.37
C LEU A 85 -11.40 8.26 -16.88
N GLU A 86 -10.96 9.38 -17.40
CA GLU A 86 -10.82 9.64 -18.83
C GLU A 86 -9.73 8.76 -19.45
N GLY A 87 -8.63 8.56 -18.73
CA GLY A 87 -7.46 7.83 -19.23
C GLY A 87 -6.66 8.64 -20.27
N ASP A 88 -5.80 7.94 -21.01
CA ASP A 88 -5.01 8.54 -22.09
C ASP A 88 -5.86 8.70 -23.39
N ALA A 89 -5.26 9.30 -24.42
CA ALA A 89 -5.91 9.53 -25.71
C ALA A 89 -6.39 8.23 -26.43
N ASN A 90 -5.91 7.07 -26.00
CA ASN A 90 -6.33 5.76 -26.50
C ASN A 90 -7.31 5.05 -25.55
N GLY A 91 -7.82 5.74 -24.53
CA GLY A 91 -8.70 5.18 -23.51
C GLY A 91 -8.02 4.18 -22.56
N ARG A 92 -6.68 4.21 -22.47
CA ARG A 92 -5.94 3.39 -21.53
C ARG A 92 -5.91 4.05 -20.17
N ILE A 93 -5.99 3.24 -19.14
CA ILE A 93 -5.88 3.67 -17.74
C ILE A 93 -4.50 4.25 -17.45
N PHE A 94 -4.45 5.33 -16.69
CA PHE A 94 -3.23 5.78 -16.03
C PHE A 94 -2.90 4.85 -14.86
N THR A 95 -1.72 4.26 -14.88
CA THR A 95 -1.25 3.38 -13.81
C THR A 95 -0.79 4.17 -12.58
N PHE A 96 -0.24 5.34 -12.81
CA PHE A 96 0.28 6.25 -11.79
C PHE A 96 -0.31 7.66 -11.94
N PRO A 97 -0.39 8.42 -10.83
CA PRO A 97 -0.09 8.03 -9.45
C PRO A 97 -1.14 7.06 -8.90
N ILE A 98 -0.73 6.18 -7.98
CA ILE A 98 -1.68 5.32 -7.25
C ILE A 98 -2.42 6.21 -6.24
N PRO A 99 -3.75 6.39 -6.35
CA PRO A 99 -4.50 7.17 -5.38
C PRO A 99 -4.82 6.36 -4.14
N THR A 100 -4.57 6.92 -2.98
CA THR A 100 -4.95 6.35 -1.69
C THR A 100 -5.88 7.31 -0.97
N TYR A 101 -7.09 6.87 -0.65
CA TYR A 101 -8.06 7.65 0.09
C TYR A 101 -8.09 7.26 1.56
N SER A 102 -7.95 8.27 2.44
CA SER A 102 -8.04 8.10 3.89
C SER A 102 -9.51 8.01 4.31
N ILE A 103 -9.96 6.83 4.73
CA ILE A 103 -11.32 6.64 5.25
C ILE A 103 -11.28 6.86 6.76
N THR A 104 -11.74 8.03 7.20
CA THR A 104 -11.78 8.46 8.59
C THR A 104 -13.20 8.36 9.16
N LYS A 105 -13.37 8.49 10.48
CA LYS A 105 -14.68 8.45 11.14
C LYS A 105 -15.63 9.56 10.67
N ASP A 106 -15.10 10.69 10.23
CA ASP A 106 -15.80 11.85 9.69
C ASP A 106 -15.81 11.87 8.16
N PHE A 107 -15.58 10.72 7.50
CA PHE A 107 -15.59 10.61 6.04
C PHE A 107 -16.95 11.02 5.47
N PRO A 108 -16.99 11.93 4.46
CA PRO A 108 -18.22 12.55 4.00
C PRO A 108 -18.96 11.69 2.96
N TRP A 109 -19.48 10.54 3.35
CA TRP A 109 -20.08 9.52 2.47
C TRP A 109 -21.11 10.03 1.47
N GLU A 110 -21.87 11.07 1.82
CA GLU A 110 -23.01 11.56 1.02
C GLU A 110 -22.67 12.78 0.15
N LYS A 111 -21.42 13.21 0.09
CA LYS A 111 -21.03 14.33 -0.78
C LYS A 111 -21.10 13.95 -2.26
N SER A 112 -21.81 14.75 -3.05
CA SER A 112 -22.02 14.52 -4.48
C SER A 112 -20.73 14.57 -5.32
N ASN A 113 -19.77 15.42 -4.92
CA ASN A 113 -18.48 15.54 -5.61
C ASN A 113 -17.58 14.31 -5.46
N LEU A 114 -17.92 13.36 -4.57
CA LEU A 114 -17.22 12.09 -4.43
C LEU A 114 -17.66 11.02 -5.46
N THR A 115 -18.72 11.28 -6.21
CA THR A 115 -19.24 10.34 -7.22
C THR A 115 -18.15 9.87 -8.19
N LYS A 116 -17.27 10.77 -8.62
CA LYS A 116 -16.15 10.44 -9.52
C LYS A 116 -15.15 9.44 -8.92
N ILE A 117 -14.92 9.48 -7.62
CA ILE A 117 -14.06 8.53 -6.91
C ILE A 117 -14.70 7.14 -6.92
N TRP A 118 -16.01 7.08 -6.68
CA TRP A 118 -16.76 5.81 -6.72
C TRP A 118 -16.88 5.26 -8.14
N GLU A 119 -17.11 6.11 -9.15
CA GLU A 119 -17.05 5.72 -10.58
C GLU A 119 -15.68 5.15 -10.95
N MET A 120 -14.59 5.80 -10.54
CA MET A 120 -13.22 5.35 -10.77
C MET A 120 -12.94 4.00 -10.08
N THR A 121 -13.47 3.81 -8.85
CA THR A 121 -13.35 2.56 -8.12
C THR A 121 -14.14 1.44 -8.80
N ALA A 122 -15.38 1.72 -9.20
CA ALA A 122 -16.27 0.76 -9.86
C ALA A 122 -15.71 0.29 -11.21
N LYS A 123 -15.22 1.22 -12.01
CA LYS A 123 -14.77 0.97 -13.38
C LYS A 123 -13.37 0.35 -13.44
N TYR A 124 -12.42 0.97 -12.76
CA TYR A 124 -11.01 0.61 -12.85
C TYR A 124 -10.41 0.05 -11.56
N GLY A 125 -11.02 0.35 -10.40
CA GLY A 125 -10.49 -0.08 -9.11
C GLY A 125 -9.10 0.49 -8.79
N THR A 126 -8.74 1.64 -9.35
CA THR A 126 -7.43 2.27 -9.09
C THR A 126 -7.22 2.70 -7.65
N PRO A 127 -8.27 3.19 -6.91
CA PRO A 127 -8.09 3.61 -5.54
C PRO A 127 -7.68 2.50 -4.58
N TYR A 128 -6.85 2.92 -3.63
CA TYR A 128 -6.62 2.22 -2.37
C TYR A 128 -7.40 2.92 -1.28
N PHE A 129 -7.83 2.17 -0.29
CA PHE A 129 -8.51 2.69 0.88
C PHE A 129 -7.69 2.40 2.13
N SER A 130 -7.31 3.46 2.83
CA SER A 130 -6.63 3.41 4.12
C SER A 130 -7.67 3.50 5.23
N ASN A 131 -7.75 2.48 6.08
CA ASN A 131 -8.79 2.36 7.09
C ASN A 131 -8.37 3.02 8.41
N PHE A 132 -8.97 4.16 8.74
CA PHE A 132 -8.82 4.84 10.02
C PHE A 132 -10.09 4.81 10.88
N VAL A 133 -11.11 4.05 10.47
CA VAL A 133 -12.38 3.93 11.21
C VAL A 133 -12.25 2.92 12.34
N ASN A 134 -11.87 1.69 12.00
CA ASN A 134 -11.79 0.56 12.93
C ASN A 134 -10.36 0.00 13.05
N SER A 135 -9.36 0.82 12.86
CA SER A 135 -7.94 0.44 13.02
C SER A 135 -7.30 1.19 14.18
N ASN A 136 -6.17 0.68 14.66
CA ASN A 136 -5.35 1.34 15.69
C ASN A 136 -4.43 2.43 15.11
N MET A 137 -4.71 2.89 13.88
CA MET A 137 -3.91 3.91 13.19
C MET A 137 -4.48 5.30 13.46
N ASP A 138 -3.61 6.27 13.73
CA ASP A 138 -3.97 7.68 13.76
C ASP A 138 -3.72 8.31 12.37
N PRO A 139 -4.72 8.97 11.76
CA PRO A 139 -4.56 9.62 10.46
C PRO A 139 -3.45 10.66 10.42
N SER A 140 -3.09 11.25 11.57
CA SER A 140 -2.02 12.24 11.66
C SER A 140 -0.62 11.62 11.68
N ASP A 141 -0.49 10.35 12.07
CA ASP A 141 0.78 9.66 12.21
C ASP A 141 1.11 8.74 11.04
N VAL A 142 0.09 8.27 10.31
CA VAL A 142 0.26 7.29 9.24
C VAL A 142 0.01 7.90 7.89
N ARG A 143 0.97 7.73 6.98
CA ARG A 143 0.83 8.05 5.55
C ARG A 143 1.25 6.84 4.72
N SER A 144 0.59 6.68 3.59
CA SER A 144 0.94 5.63 2.64
C SER A 144 2.13 6.07 1.79
N MET A 145 3.03 5.13 1.53
CA MET A 145 4.12 5.32 0.59
C MET A 145 4.15 4.16 -0.41
N CYS A 146 4.23 4.49 -1.71
CA CYS A 146 4.33 3.52 -2.81
C CYS A 146 3.34 2.34 -2.73
N CYS A 147 3.83 1.15 -2.99
CA CYS A 147 3.06 -0.08 -3.03
C CYS A 147 2.70 -0.59 -1.64
N ARG A 148 1.95 0.17 -0.80
CA ARG A 148 1.41 -0.29 0.48
C ARG A 148 2.29 -0.07 1.70
N LEU A 149 3.48 0.52 1.58
CA LEU A 149 4.30 0.80 2.74
C LEU A 149 3.56 1.81 3.62
N ARG A 150 3.17 1.38 4.79
CA ARG A 150 2.65 2.22 5.86
C ARG A 150 3.83 2.75 6.66
N LEU A 151 3.93 4.05 6.77
CA LEU A 151 4.92 4.71 7.62
C LEU A 151 4.21 5.18 8.88
N ASP A 152 4.46 4.49 9.96
CA ASP A 152 4.00 4.87 11.29
C ASP A 152 5.02 5.83 11.91
N ASN A 153 4.67 7.11 11.91
CA ASN A 153 5.54 8.18 12.40
C ASN A 153 5.46 8.41 13.92
N SER A 154 4.66 7.61 14.64
CA SER A 154 4.54 7.74 16.10
C SER A 154 5.89 7.63 16.80
N LEU A 155 6.73 6.68 16.39
CA LEU A 155 8.10 6.53 16.93
C LEU A 155 9.01 7.69 16.56
N VAL A 156 8.90 8.23 15.35
CA VAL A 156 9.65 9.42 14.92
C VAL A 156 9.22 10.63 15.74
N ARG A 157 7.91 10.79 15.94
CA ARG A 157 7.34 11.87 16.76
C ARG A 157 7.76 11.73 18.23
N GLN A 158 7.77 10.52 18.79
CA GLN A 158 8.22 10.25 20.15
C GLN A 158 9.70 10.59 20.33
N ARG A 159 10.57 10.23 19.38
CA ARG A 159 11.98 10.64 19.37
C ARG A 159 12.13 12.16 19.34
N ALA A 160 11.36 12.83 18.47
CA ALA A 160 11.35 14.28 18.37
C ALA A 160 10.95 14.94 19.71
N LEU A 161 9.94 14.42 20.41
CA LEU A 161 9.51 14.90 21.71
C LEU A 161 10.60 14.67 22.79
N THR A 162 11.21 13.50 22.83
CA THR A 162 12.28 13.17 23.79
C THR A 162 13.50 14.09 23.58
N PHE A 163 13.85 14.37 22.34
CA PHE A 163 14.95 15.28 22.03
C PHE A 163 14.62 16.74 22.39
N SER A 164 13.38 17.18 22.13
CA SER A 164 12.95 18.54 22.48
C SER A 164 12.91 18.81 23.99
N LEU A 165 12.73 17.78 24.81
CA LEU A 165 12.83 17.88 26.26
C LEU A 165 14.29 18.02 26.75
N ASN A 166 15.26 17.59 25.94
CA ASN A 166 16.69 17.63 26.25
C ASN A 166 17.43 18.86 25.71
N ILE A 167 16.81 19.65 24.84
CA ILE A 167 17.38 20.88 24.27
C ILE A 167 16.58 22.09 24.77
N ASN A 168 17.25 23.07 25.38
CA ASN A 168 16.66 24.32 25.81
C ASN A 168 15.94 25.07 24.68
N ASN A 169 14.67 25.03 24.71
CA ASN A 169 13.51 25.80 24.20
C ASN A 169 13.61 26.80 23.04
N LYS A 170 14.74 27.17 22.48
CA LYS A 170 14.77 28.21 21.40
C LYS A 170 14.68 27.70 19.97
N ASN A 171 15.00 26.44 19.70
CA ASN A 171 15.04 25.90 18.32
C ASN A 171 13.88 24.96 17.94
N VAL A 172 13.03 24.59 18.92
CA VAL A 172 11.96 23.62 18.70
C VAL A 172 10.85 24.15 17.80
N ASP A 173 10.52 25.42 17.94
CA ASP A 173 9.48 26.03 17.10
C ASP A 173 9.94 26.29 15.66
N GLU A 174 11.21 26.60 15.44
CA GLU A 174 11.79 26.67 14.10
C GLU A 174 11.87 25.29 13.43
N LEU A 175 12.23 24.25 14.17
CA LEU A 175 12.30 22.86 13.67
C LEU A 175 10.91 22.29 13.40
N LYS A 176 9.90 22.59 14.21
CA LYS A 176 8.50 22.30 13.94
C LYS A 176 8.01 22.97 12.63
N HIS A 177 8.60 24.06 12.25
CA HIS A 177 8.24 24.84 11.06
C HIS A 177 9.05 24.44 9.81
N ARG A 178 10.26 23.91 9.96
CA ARG A 178 11.09 23.40 8.85
C ARG A 178 10.74 21.97 8.41
N GLY A 179 10.06 21.21 9.25
CA GLY A 179 9.67 19.82 8.99
C GLY A 179 8.50 19.63 8.01
N GLY A 180 7.92 20.73 7.52
CA GLY A 180 6.90 20.69 6.48
C GLY A 180 7.54 20.68 5.10
N GLY A 181 7.87 19.50 4.56
CA GLY A 181 8.10 19.36 3.12
C GLY A 181 6.85 19.80 2.34
N LEU A 182 6.92 19.79 1.01
CA LEU A 182 5.86 20.20 0.08
C LEU A 182 4.44 19.67 0.43
N PHE A 183 4.34 18.67 1.30
CA PHE A 183 3.12 17.99 1.74
C PHE A 183 2.87 18.06 3.26
N GLY A 184 3.56 18.93 3.95
CA GLY A 184 3.10 19.64 5.20
C GLY A 184 3.10 18.82 6.40
N ALA A 185 3.14 17.76 6.88
CA ALA A 185 2.95 17.32 8.27
C ALA A 185 3.80 16.12 8.73
N ASN A 186 4.53 15.48 7.86
CA ASN A 186 5.31 14.33 8.24
C ASN A 186 6.80 14.58 8.15
N PRO A 187 7.56 14.15 9.17
CA PRO A 187 9.00 14.15 9.10
C PRO A 187 9.41 13.36 7.87
N LEU A 188 10.35 13.90 7.12
CA LEU A 188 10.97 13.31 5.95
C LEU A 188 11.40 11.88 6.24
N THR A 189 10.57 10.92 5.90
CA THR A 189 10.72 9.50 6.21
C THR A 189 10.55 8.63 4.98
N GLY A 190 10.98 7.39 5.06
CA GLY A 190 10.90 6.41 3.98
C GLY A 190 11.49 5.07 4.41
N SER A 191 11.96 4.29 3.45
CA SER A 191 12.66 3.04 3.72
C SER A 191 14.07 3.10 3.10
N ILE A 192 15.08 2.68 3.84
CA ILE A 192 16.45 2.52 3.34
C ILE A 192 16.62 1.27 2.50
N GLY A 193 15.72 0.31 2.65
CA GLY A 193 15.74 -0.95 1.93
C GLY A 193 14.82 -1.99 2.55
N VAL A 194 14.53 -3.02 1.76
CA VAL A 194 13.69 -4.16 2.16
C VAL A 194 14.47 -5.45 2.00
N VAL A 195 14.43 -6.31 3.00
CA VAL A 195 14.89 -7.70 2.93
C VAL A 195 13.68 -8.61 3.11
N THR A 196 13.45 -9.51 2.14
CA THR A 196 12.32 -10.45 2.16
C THR A 196 12.78 -11.85 2.49
N ILE A 197 12.20 -12.44 3.53
CA ILE A 197 12.51 -13.81 3.98
C ILE A 197 11.67 -14.80 3.17
N ASN A 198 12.35 -15.83 2.66
CA ASN A 198 11.76 -16.96 1.94
C ASN A 198 11.21 -17.99 2.94
N MET A 199 9.94 -17.82 3.35
CA MET A 199 9.30 -18.69 4.33
C MET A 199 9.11 -20.13 3.85
N PRO A 200 8.74 -20.42 2.57
CA PRO A 200 8.59 -21.79 2.09
C PRO A 200 9.85 -22.63 2.24
N ARG A 201 11.01 -22.07 1.89
CA ARG A 201 12.30 -22.77 2.06
C ARG A 201 12.59 -23.04 3.55
N LEU A 202 12.25 -22.08 4.41
CA LEU A 202 12.41 -22.24 5.84
C LEU A 202 11.56 -23.41 6.35
N GLY A 203 10.27 -23.45 5.98
CA GLY A 203 9.35 -24.54 6.34
C GLY A 203 9.84 -25.89 5.85
N TYR A 204 10.31 -25.97 4.60
CA TYR A 204 10.82 -27.22 4.03
C TYR A 204 12.09 -27.74 4.71
N LEU A 205 12.98 -26.86 5.12
CA LEU A 205 14.27 -27.23 5.73
C LEU A 205 14.18 -27.46 7.24
N SER A 206 13.07 -27.15 7.87
CA SER A 206 12.87 -27.29 9.32
C SER A 206 12.13 -28.60 9.62
N LYS A 207 12.55 -29.31 10.64
CA LYS A 207 11.93 -30.57 11.08
C LYS A 207 10.70 -30.37 11.96
N ASN A 208 10.65 -29.22 12.64
CA ASN A 208 9.60 -28.83 13.57
C ASN A 208 9.56 -27.31 13.72
N GLU A 209 8.58 -26.80 14.46
CA GLU A 209 8.40 -25.37 14.69
C GLU A 209 9.59 -24.74 15.43
N GLU A 210 10.22 -25.42 16.37
CA GLU A 210 11.36 -24.88 17.13
C GLU A 210 12.54 -24.58 16.18
N GLU A 211 12.92 -25.53 15.34
CA GLU A 211 13.97 -25.34 14.33
C GLU A 211 13.58 -24.24 13.31
N PHE A 212 12.28 -24.13 12.98
CA PHE A 212 11.80 -23.03 12.12
C PHE A 212 12.07 -21.67 12.73
N PHE A 213 11.73 -21.45 14.02
CA PHE A 213 11.96 -20.18 14.70
C PHE A 213 13.45 -19.89 14.92
N GLU A 214 14.28 -20.88 15.21
CA GLU A 214 15.73 -20.70 15.28
C GLU A 214 16.31 -20.20 13.94
N ARG A 215 15.95 -20.86 12.85
CA ARG A 215 16.37 -20.46 11.49
C ARG A 215 15.83 -19.09 11.10
N LEU A 216 14.58 -18.79 11.46
CA LEU A 216 13.98 -17.48 11.22
C LEU A 216 14.73 -16.39 11.97
N SER A 217 15.05 -16.60 13.25
CA SER A 217 15.84 -15.69 14.06
C SER A 217 17.19 -15.40 13.40
N TYR A 218 17.90 -16.44 12.96
CA TYR A 218 19.19 -16.29 12.27
C TYR A 218 19.08 -15.47 10.99
N LEU A 219 18.06 -15.74 10.16
CA LEU A 219 17.85 -14.95 8.92
C LEU A 219 17.46 -13.50 9.18
N MET A 220 16.73 -13.22 10.27
CA MET A 220 16.41 -11.87 10.67
C MET A 220 17.66 -11.10 11.14
N GLU A 221 18.58 -11.75 11.86
CA GLU A 221 19.87 -11.13 12.21
C GLU A 221 20.68 -10.76 10.96
N LEU A 222 20.79 -11.67 9.99
CA LEU A 222 21.46 -11.36 8.71
C LEU A 222 20.77 -10.22 7.95
N ALA A 223 19.44 -10.16 8.00
CA ALA A 223 18.68 -9.08 7.39
C ALA A 223 18.97 -7.73 8.07
N LYS A 224 19.04 -7.71 9.42
CA LYS A 224 19.45 -6.55 10.21
C LYS A 224 20.84 -6.05 9.78
N GLU A 225 21.84 -6.94 9.77
CA GLU A 225 23.20 -6.59 9.37
C GLU A 225 23.25 -5.99 7.96
N SER A 226 22.57 -6.63 7.00
CA SER A 226 22.48 -6.13 5.62
C SER A 226 21.87 -4.74 5.55
N LEU A 227 20.82 -4.46 6.33
CA LEU A 227 20.14 -3.18 6.33
C LEU A 227 20.96 -2.09 7.03
N GLU A 228 21.70 -2.42 8.09
CA GLU A 228 22.59 -1.48 8.76
C GLU A 228 23.79 -1.12 7.87
N ILE A 229 24.37 -2.08 7.13
CA ILE A 229 25.40 -1.81 6.13
C ILE A 229 24.85 -0.86 5.06
N LYS A 230 23.64 -1.09 4.54
CA LYS A 230 23.00 -0.18 3.58
C LYS A 230 22.85 1.23 4.16
N ARG A 231 22.42 1.36 5.41
CA ARG A 231 22.29 2.65 6.08
C ARG A 231 23.63 3.40 6.13
N GLN A 232 24.67 2.73 6.55
CA GLN A 232 26.04 3.32 6.59
C GLN A 232 26.48 3.79 5.21
N VAL A 233 26.32 2.95 4.19
CA VAL A 233 26.70 3.28 2.80
C VAL A 233 25.93 4.50 2.29
N ILE A 234 24.61 4.57 2.52
CA ILE A 234 23.80 5.71 2.09
C ILE A 234 24.19 6.99 2.82
N GLU A 235 24.46 6.93 4.12
CA GLU A 235 24.96 8.07 4.90
C GLU A 235 26.28 8.58 4.34
N ASP A 236 27.26 7.70 4.11
CA ASP A 236 28.57 8.05 3.56
C ASP A 236 28.45 8.69 2.16
N LEU A 237 27.61 8.14 1.29
CA LEU A 237 27.38 8.68 -0.04
C LEU A 237 26.68 10.04 0.02
N THR A 238 25.80 10.26 0.99
CA THR A 238 25.13 11.55 1.20
C THR A 238 26.12 12.59 1.71
N HIS A 239 26.99 12.24 2.65
CA HIS A 239 28.09 13.11 3.11
C HIS A 239 29.02 13.52 1.95
N LYS A 240 29.32 12.60 1.06
CA LYS A 240 30.14 12.82 -0.15
C LYS A 240 29.43 13.56 -1.29
N ASN A 241 28.22 14.10 -1.07
CA ASN A 241 27.38 14.82 -2.04
C ASN A 241 26.95 14.00 -3.27
N LEU A 242 26.92 12.68 -3.19
CA LEU A 242 26.37 11.83 -4.27
C LEU A 242 24.84 11.82 -4.29
N TYR A 243 24.21 12.26 -3.20
CA TYR A 243 22.75 12.49 -3.07
C TYR A 243 22.48 13.96 -2.71
N PRO A 244 22.74 14.93 -3.61
CA PRO A 244 22.68 16.36 -3.27
C PRO A 244 21.26 16.81 -2.90
N TYR A 245 20.22 16.32 -3.57
CA TYR A 245 18.83 16.63 -3.24
C TYR A 245 18.42 16.04 -1.91
N SER A 246 18.70 14.76 -1.67
CA SER A 246 18.39 14.12 -0.38
C SER A 246 19.13 14.81 0.76
N LYS A 247 20.41 15.16 0.57
CA LYS A 247 21.19 15.91 1.56
C LYS A 247 20.53 17.24 1.92
N TYR A 248 20.04 17.98 0.92
CA TYR A 248 19.35 19.23 1.14
C TYR A 248 18.02 19.03 1.89
N TYR A 249 17.15 18.13 1.40
CA TYR A 249 15.85 17.89 2.01
C TYR A 249 15.93 17.24 3.39
N LEU A 250 16.93 16.41 3.65
CA LEU A 250 17.12 15.72 4.92
C LEU A 250 18.02 16.48 5.92
N SER A 251 18.43 17.70 5.60
CA SER A 251 19.29 18.50 6.48
C SER A 251 18.70 18.69 7.87
N GLY A 252 17.37 18.94 7.97
CA GLY A 252 16.69 19.04 9.25
C GLY A 252 16.66 17.72 10.04
N VAL A 253 16.59 16.56 9.35
CA VAL A 253 16.73 15.25 10.01
C VAL A 253 18.13 15.07 10.56
N TYR A 254 19.14 15.46 9.79
CA TYR A 254 20.55 15.40 10.22
C TYR A 254 20.84 16.28 11.44
N GLU A 255 20.37 17.53 11.42
CA GLU A 255 20.51 18.45 12.55
C GLU A 255 19.90 17.89 13.84
N PHE A 256 18.86 17.08 13.69
CA PHE A 256 18.09 16.53 14.80
C PHE A 256 18.60 15.17 15.30
N THR A 257 19.01 14.28 14.39
CA THR A 257 19.38 12.89 14.72
C THR A 257 20.86 12.61 14.57
N GLY A 258 21.63 13.50 13.93
CA GLY A 258 23.03 13.25 13.53
C GLY A 258 23.17 12.35 12.30
N GLN A 259 22.07 11.96 11.67
CA GLN A 259 22.04 11.12 10.46
C GLN A 259 21.03 11.69 9.46
N TYR A 260 21.37 11.75 8.18
CA TYR A 260 20.42 12.16 7.14
C TYR A 260 19.22 11.21 7.04
N TRP A 261 19.49 9.92 7.16
CA TRP A 261 18.49 8.85 7.00
C TRP A 261 17.95 8.33 8.34
N GLY A 262 18.15 9.05 9.44
CA GLY A 262 17.75 8.66 10.80
C GLY A 262 16.24 8.40 10.96
N ASN A 263 15.39 9.05 10.16
CA ASN A 263 13.94 8.85 10.16
C ASN A 263 13.47 7.77 9.16
N HIS A 264 14.38 7.08 8.46
CA HIS A 264 14.02 6.05 7.49
C HIS A 264 14.01 4.66 8.12
N PHE A 265 13.03 3.86 7.73
CA PHE A 265 12.86 2.50 8.24
C PHE A 265 13.77 1.51 7.51
N ALA A 266 14.34 0.57 8.25
CA ALA A 266 14.87 -0.69 7.77
C ALA A 266 13.71 -1.69 7.74
N THR A 267 13.36 -2.22 6.57
CA THR A 267 12.18 -3.05 6.37
C THR A 267 12.55 -4.51 6.23
N ILE A 268 11.95 -5.38 7.06
CA ILE A 268 12.02 -6.83 6.90
C ILE A 268 10.63 -7.33 6.52
N GLY A 269 10.55 -8.12 5.46
CA GLY A 269 9.31 -8.67 4.96
C GLY A 269 9.37 -10.19 4.79
N LEU A 270 8.27 -10.78 4.38
CA LEU A 270 8.15 -12.21 4.15
C LEU A 270 7.32 -12.53 2.91
N ILE A 271 7.52 -13.73 2.37
CA ILE A 271 6.75 -14.27 1.25
C ILE A 271 6.48 -15.75 1.46
N GLY A 272 5.31 -16.22 0.99
CA GLY A 272 5.00 -17.66 0.89
C GLY A 272 4.64 -18.30 2.22
N MET A 273 3.92 -17.62 3.10
CA MET A 273 3.54 -18.22 4.39
C MET A 273 2.61 -19.42 4.22
N HIS A 274 1.73 -19.43 3.20
CA HIS A 274 0.91 -20.59 2.87
C HIS A 274 1.78 -21.83 2.58
N GLU A 275 2.73 -21.69 1.67
CA GLU A 275 3.63 -22.77 1.28
C GLU A 275 4.58 -23.16 2.41
N ALA A 276 4.91 -22.24 3.32
CA ALA A 276 5.68 -22.56 4.51
C ALA A 276 4.90 -23.46 5.46
N CYS A 277 3.62 -23.16 5.69
CA CYS A 277 2.72 -24.01 6.47
C CYS A 277 2.60 -25.41 5.86
N VAL A 278 2.35 -25.52 4.56
CA VAL A 278 2.25 -26.82 3.88
C VAL A 278 3.54 -27.62 4.00
N ASN A 279 4.69 -27.00 3.80
CA ASN A 279 5.99 -27.68 3.88
C ASN A 279 6.36 -28.12 5.30
N LEU A 280 5.95 -27.40 6.34
CA LEU A 280 6.31 -27.69 7.74
C LEU A 280 5.24 -28.51 8.45
N LEU A 281 3.96 -28.15 8.29
CA LEU A 281 2.83 -28.70 9.05
C LEU A 281 2.05 -29.74 8.25
N GLY A 282 2.22 -29.80 6.93
CA GLY A 282 1.41 -30.61 6.03
C GLY A 282 0.06 -30.00 5.65
N GLU A 283 -0.26 -28.81 6.15
CA GLU A 283 -1.51 -28.09 5.88
C GLU A 283 -1.25 -26.59 5.70
N GLY A 284 -2.12 -25.88 4.95
CA GLY A 284 -1.92 -24.51 4.54
C GLY A 284 -2.38 -23.46 5.56
N ILE A 285 -2.12 -22.19 5.26
CA ILE A 285 -2.56 -21.05 6.08
C ILE A 285 -4.10 -20.93 6.15
N ASP A 286 -4.80 -21.54 5.24
CA ASP A 286 -6.26 -21.62 5.14
C ASP A 286 -6.90 -22.50 6.23
N THR A 287 -6.10 -23.32 6.93
CA THR A 287 -6.56 -24.11 8.07
C THR A 287 -6.40 -23.32 9.39
N PRO A 288 -7.14 -23.68 10.46
CA PRO A 288 -6.97 -23.06 11.77
C PRO A 288 -5.53 -23.18 12.30
N ALA A 289 -4.88 -24.35 12.16
CA ALA A 289 -3.52 -24.55 12.65
C ALA A 289 -2.50 -23.75 11.84
N GLY A 290 -2.59 -23.73 10.50
CA GLY A 290 -1.74 -22.91 9.66
C GLY A 290 -1.90 -21.41 9.92
N ARG A 291 -3.16 -20.94 10.12
CA ARG A 291 -3.44 -19.55 10.47
C ARG A 291 -2.83 -19.16 11.83
N GLU A 292 -3.00 -20.01 12.84
CA GLU A 292 -2.43 -19.78 14.17
C GLU A 292 -0.90 -19.76 14.13
N PHE A 293 -0.28 -20.68 13.40
CA PHE A 293 1.16 -20.67 13.18
C PHE A 293 1.63 -19.38 12.52
N ALA A 294 0.95 -18.92 11.48
CA ALA A 294 1.28 -17.64 10.81
C ALA A 294 1.19 -16.43 11.76
N ILE A 295 0.18 -16.41 12.66
CA ILE A 295 0.06 -15.36 13.68
C ILE A 295 1.25 -15.42 14.66
N ARG A 296 1.69 -16.61 15.10
CA ARG A 296 2.87 -16.77 15.97
C ARG A 296 4.14 -16.29 15.27
N VAL A 297 4.30 -16.61 13.98
CA VAL A 297 5.45 -16.13 13.17
C VAL A 297 5.48 -14.62 13.09
N LEU A 298 4.36 -13.97 12.77
CA LEU A 298 4.31 -12.50 12.70
C LEU A 298 4.59 -11.83 14.05
N LYS A 299 4.06 -12.38 15.15
CA LYS A 299 4.35 -11.88 16.51
C LYS A 299 5.84 -11.99 16.83
N PHE A 300 6.44 -13.15 16.59
CA PHE A 300 7.87 -13.38 16.78
C PHE A 300 8.72 -12.40 15.96
N MET A 301 8.41 -12.20 14.68
CA MET A 301 9.13 -11.24 13.85
C MET A 301 9.01 -9.81 14.40
N ARG A 302 7.85 -9.41 14.89
CA ARG A 302 7.66 -8.09 15.53
C ARG A 302 8.49 -7.91 16.78
N GLU A 303 8.56 -8.93 17.64
CA GLU A 303 9.39 -8.90 18.86
C GLU A 303 10.86 -8.74 18.50
N LYS A 304 11.36 -9.50 17.52
CA LYS A 304 12.73 -9.35 17.01
C LYS A 304 13.02 -7.95 16.46
N LEU A 305 12.08 -7.34 15.74
CA LEU A 305 12.25 -5.98 15.23
C LEU A 305 12.31 -4.94 16.38
N LEU A 306 11.58 -5.15 17.47
CA LEU A 306 11.68 -4.31 18.66
C LEU A 306 13.05 -4.46 19.36
N GLU A 307 13.62 -5.67 19.39
CA GLU A 307 14.99 -5.90 19.86
C GLU A 307 15.98 -5.12 18.99
N PHE A 308 15.90 -5.24 17.66
CA PHE A 308 16.77 -4.53 16.72
C PHE A 308 16.69 -3.01 16.87
N GLN A 309 15.49 -2.46 17.10
CA GLN A 309 15.33 -1.02 17.37
C GLN A 309 16.06 -0.59 18.64
N LYS A 310 16.04 -1.42 19.70
CA LYS A 310 16.75 -1.15 20.96
C LYS A 310 18.26 -1.24 20.78
N GLU A 311 18.74 -2.25 20.04
CA GLU A 311 20.18 -2.47 19.82
C GLU A 311 20.82 -1.39 18.95
N THR A 312 20.15 -1.03 17.84
CA THR A 312 20.72 -0.16 16.81
C THR A 312 20.31 1.30 16.95
N ASN A 313 19.29 1.58 17.77
CA ASN A 313 18.60 2.87 17.83
C ASN A 313 18.07 3.34 16.46
N ASN A 314 17.84 2.45 15.50
CA ASN A 314 17.25 2.72 14.19
C ASN A 314 15.79 2.25 14.12
N LEU A 315 15.07 2.71 13.11
CA LEU A 315 13.66 2.35 12.90
C LEU A 315 13.57 1.08 12.06
N TYR A 316 12.75 0.14 12.52
CA TYR A 316 12.45 -1.11 11.80
C TYR A 316 10.95 -1.29 11.65
N ASN A 317 10.52 -1.90 10.55
CA ASN A 317 9.13 -2.32 10.36
C ASN A 317 9.01 -3.67 9.65
N LEU A 318 7.84 -4.31 9.83
CA LEU A 318 7.48 -5.60 9.23
C LEU A 318 6.56 -5.38 8.05
N GLU A 319 6.92 -5.88 6.87
CA GLU A 319 6.17 -5.71 5.64
C GLU A 319 5.58 -7.03 5.11
N ALA A 320 4.35 -6.97 4.63
CA ALA A 320 3.79 -7.97 3.75
C ALA A 320 4.37 -7.76 2.34
N THR A 321 5.53 -8.33 2.07
CA THR A 321 6.26 -8.07 0.83
C THR A 321 5.42 -8.36 -0.42
N PRO A 322 5.33 -7.39 -1.35
CA PRO A 322 4.53 -7.56 -2.57
C PRO A 322 5.15 -8.47 -3.63
N GLY A 323 5.89 -9.39 -3.38
CA GLY A 323 6.67 -10.36 -4.11
C GLY A 323 6.36 -10.61 -5.60
N GLU A 324 6.32 -9.60 -6.47
CA GLU A 324 6.01 -9.77 -7.89
C GLU A 324 6.99 -10.72 -8.60
N GLY A 325 8.22 -10.28 -8.83
CA GLY A 325 9.27 -11.11 -9.44
C GLY A 325 9.84 -12.13 -8.47
N THR A 326 9.88 -11.79 -7.19
CA THR A 326 10.44 -12.63 -6.12
C THR A 326 9.62 -13.91 -5.91
N SER A 327 8.30 -13.83 -5.97
CA SER A 327 7.37 -14.96 -5.86
C SER A 327 7.72 -16.09 -6.85
N TYR A 328 7.83 -15.76 -8.12
CA TYR A 328 8.18 -16.72 -9.17
C TYR A 328 9.63 -17.16 -9.11
N ARG A 329 10.56 -16.21 -8.94
CA ARG A 329 11.99 -16.49 -8.96
C ARG A 329 12.40 -17.43 -7.83
N LEU A 330 11.97 -17.18 -6.60
CA LEU A 330 12.30 -18.01 -5.45
C LEU A 330 11.67 -19.39 -5.59
N ALA A 331 10.41 -19.48 -5.96
CA ALA A 331 9.73 -20.77 -6.15
C ALA A 331 10.45 -21.65 -7.20
N ARG A 332 10.85 -21.04 -8.33
CA ARG A 332 11.60 -21.75 -9.37
C ARG A 332 12.97 -22.24 -8.89
N ILE A 333 13.73 -21.40 -8.19
CA ILE A 333 15.04 -21.76 -7.64
C ILE A 333 14.89 -22.90 -6.64
N ASP A 334 13.90 -22.78 -5.75
CA ASP A 334 13.66 -23.77 -4.71
C ASP A 334 13.22 -25.10 -5.29
N LYS A 335 12.30 -25.10 -6.25
CA LYS A 335 11.85 -26.32 -6.94
C LYS A 335 12.97 -27.02 -7.70
N SER A 336 13.90 -26.25 -8.28
CA SER A 336 15.09 -26.80 -8.93
C SER A 336 16.08 -27.42 -7.93
N LYS A 337 16.21 -26.83 -6.74
CA LYS A 337 17.15 -27.29 -5.70
C LYS A 337 16.57 -28.39 -4.82
N TYR A 338 15.29 -28.33 -4.58
CA TYR A 338 14.51 -29.22 -3.72
C TYR A 338 13.27 -29.69 -4.47
N PRO A 339 13.33 -30.76 -5.29
CA PRO A 339 12.21 -31.19 -6.13
C PRO A 339 10.90 -31.45 -5.37
N GLU A 340 11.00 -31.92 -4.11
CA GLU A 340 9.86 -32.25 -3.25
C GLU A 340 9.23 -31.02 -2.54
N ILE A 341 9.87 -29.83 -2.61
CA ILE A 341 9.30 -28.65 -1.95
C ILE A 341 7.94 -28.30 -2.52
N TYR A 342 6.97 -28.05 -1.66
CA TYR A 342 5.66 -27.59 -2.10
C TYR A 342 5.75 -26.13 -2.60
N THR A 343 5.13 -25.90 -3.74
CA THR A 343 4.94 -24.57 -4.36
C THR A 343 3.53 -24.48 -4.90
N SER A 344 2.92 -23.31 -4.89
CA SER A 344 1.69 -23.05 -5.62
C SER A 344 1.94 -23.04 -7.14
N GLY A 345 0.86 -23.20 -7.91
CA GLY A 345 0.87 -23.25 -9.37
C GLY A 345 0.97 -24.69 -9.93
N LYS A 346 0.33 -24.91 -11.08
CA LYS A 346 0.31 -26.21 -11.78
C LYS A 346 1.41 -26.27 -12.84
N ASP A 347 1.43 -25.28 -13.73
CA ASP A 347 2.34 -25.22 -14.88
C ASP A 347 3.61 -24.43 -14.54
N GLN A 348 3.48 -23.40 -13.72
CA GLN A 348 4.58 -22.53 -13.31
C GLN A 348 4.56 -22.33 -11.79
N PRO A 349 5.67 -22.65 -11.09
CA PRO A 349 5.71 -22.49 -9.64
C PRO A 349 5.70 -21.02 -9.23
N PHE A 350 4.97 -20.70 -8.17
CA PHE A 350 5.03 -19.41 -7.50
C PHE A 350 4.80 -19.57 -5.99
N TYR A 351 5.15 -18.54 -5.24
CA TYR A 351 4.82 -18.42 -3.82
C TYR A 351 3.73 -17.38 -3.61
N THR A 352 2.79 -17.70 -2.74
CA THR A 352 1.72 -16.79 -2.33
C THR A 352 2.32 -15.53 -1.68
N ASN A 353 1.71 -14.37 -1.91
CA ASN A 353 2.20 -13.14 -1.31
C ASN A 353 2.06 -13.18 0.21
N SER A 354 3.15 -12.86 0.92
CA SER A 354 3.18 -12.72 2.38
C SER A 354 2.36 -13.78 3.13
N THR A 355 1.34 -13.38 3.90
CA THR A 355 0.40 -14.23 4.64
C THR A 355 -0.99 -14.29 3.99
N GLN A 356 -1.07 -13.99 2.69
CA GLN A 356 -2.34 -14.07 1.97
C GLN A 356 -2.82 -15.52 1.84
N LEU A 357 -4.14 -15.69 1.71
CA LEU A 357 -4.74 -16.95 1.32
C LEU A 357 -4.40 -17.30 -0.14
N PRO A 358 -4.41 -18.59 -0.52
CA PRO A 358 -4.37 -18.99 -1.92
C PRO A 358 -5.44 -18.29 -2.74
N VAL A 359 -5.09 -17.89 -3.97
CA VAL A 359 -5.96 -17.06 -4.82
C VAL A 359 -7.23 -17.79 -5.31
N ASP A 360 -7.28 -19.10 -5.14
CA ASP A 360 -8.40 -19.98 -5.49
C ASP A 360 -9.21 -20.46 -4.26
N TYR A 361 -8.90 -19.95 -3.06
CA TYR A 361 -9.50 -20.39 -1.81
C TYR A 361 -11.03 -20.16 -1.78
N SER A 362 -11.50 -18.94 -1.91
CA SER A 362 -12.92 -18.61 -1.83
C SER A 362 -13.35 -17.56 -2.84
N ALA A 363 -14.64 -17.59 -3.22
CA ALA A 363 -15.29 -16.52 -3.96
C ALA A 363 -16.02 -15.51 -3.04
N ASP A 364 -16.14 -15.79 -1.74
CA ASP A 364 -16.69 -14.87 -0.75
C ASP A 364 -15.57 -13.97 -0.20
N PRO A 365 -15.58 -12.65 -0.48
CA PRO A 365 -14.57 -11.74 0.02
C PRO A 365 -14.60 -11.60 1.55
N PHE A 366 -15.73 -11.89 2.19
CA PHE A 366 -15.88 -11.74 3.63
C PHE A 366 -15.23 -12.89 4.41
N GLU A 367 -15.26 -14.12 3.90
CA GLU A 367 -14.46 -15.22 4.47
C GLU A 367 -12.98 -14.86 4.47
N VAL A 368 -12.50 -14.25 3.37
CA VAL A 368 -11.12 -13.80 3.26
C VAL A 368 -10.83 -12.64 4.20
N LEU A 369 -11.75 -11.68 4.33
CA LEU A 369 -11.62 -10.56 5.27
C LEU A 369 -11.54 -11.04 6.72
N GLU A 370 -12.42 -11.95 7.14
CA GLU A 370 -12.43 -12.55 8.48
C GLU A 370 -11.12 -13.30 8.77
N HIS A 371 -10.62 -14.07 7.81
CA HIS A 371 -9.35 -14.79 7.95
C HIS A 371 -8.16 -13.82 8.05
N GLN A 372 -8.13 -12.79 7.21
CA GLN A 372 -6.97 -11.90 7.06
C GLN A 372 -6.91 -10.76 8.08
N ASP A 373 -7.99 -10.43 8.77
CA ASP A 373 -8.08 -9.24 9.63
C ASP A 373 -6.99 -9.21 10.71
N ASP A 374 -6.80 -10.31 11.46
CA ASP A 374 -5.76 -10.40 12.47
C ASP A 374 -4.36 -10.37 11.86
N LEU A 375 -4.14 -11.11 10.76
CA LEU A 375 -2.85 -11.22 10.09
C LEU A 375 -2.40 -9.88 9.52
N GLN A 376 -3.30 -9.16 8.81
CA GLN A 376 -2.98 -7.87 8.22
C GLN A 376 -2.73 -6.78 9.27
N SER A 377 -3.38 -6.88 10.43
CA SER A 377 -3.21 -5.95 11.56
C SER A 377 -1.86 -6.10 12.27
N LEU A 378 -1.18 -7.24 12.11
CA LEU A 378 0.14 -7.49 12.72
C LEU A 378 1.29 -6.83 11.97
N TYR A 379 1.13 -6.45 10.70
CA TYR A 379 2.17 -5.75 9.97
C TYR A 379 2.31 -4.30 10.48
N THR A 380 3.53 -3.87 10.69
CA THR A 380 3.87 -2.49 11.11
C THR A 380 4.36 -1.64 9.94
N GLY A 381 4.71 -2.28 8.83
CA GLY A 381 5.04 -1.68 7.54
C GLY A 381 3.91 -1.84 6.53
N GLY A 382 4.25 -2.14 5.28
CA GLY A 382 3.29 -2.30 4.20
C GLY A 382 2.45 -3.57 4.29
N THR A 383 1.15 -3.43 4.05
CA THR A 383 0.24 -4.55 3.81
C THR A 383 -0.97 -4.08 3.03
N VAL A 384 -1.61 -4.96 2.28
CA VAL A 384 -2.88 -4.68 1.60
C VAL A 384 -3.63 -5.97 1.30
N LEU A 385 -4.96 -5.92 1.37
CA LEU A 385 -5.83 -6.95 0.83
C LEU A 385 -6.44 -6.48 -0.49
N HIS A 386 -6.16 -7.20 -1.56
CA HIS A 386 -6.79 -6.97 -2.86
C HIS A 386 -8.04 -7.83 -3.00
N ILE A 387 -9.20 -7.20 -3.11
CA ILE A 387 -10.46 -7.88 -3.40
C ILE A 387 -10.59 -7.94 -4.92
N PHE A 388 -10.18 -9.08 -5.52
CA PHE A 388 -10.19 -9.30 -6.95
C PHE A 388 -11.60 -9.63 -7.46
N LEU A 389 -12.18 -8.70 -8.21
CA LEU A 389 -13.49 -8.87 -8.84
C LEU A 389 -13.32 -9.38 -10.28
N GLY A 390 -14.23 -10.23 -10.72
CA GLY A 390 -14.18 -10.78 -12.09
C GLY A 390 -14.41 -9.72 -13.17
N GLU A 391 -15.17 -8.67 -12.83
CA GLU A 391 -15.49 -7.56 -13.72
C GLU A 391 -15.77 -6.28 -12.94
N ALA A 392 -15.90 -5.16 -13.66
CA ALA A 392 -16.28 -3.89 -13.08
C ALA A 392 -17.70 -3.93 -12.47
N LEU A 393 -17.89 -3.21 -11.39
CA LEU A 393 -19.20 -3.07 -10.76
C LEU A 393 -20.02 -1.99 -11.51
N GLU A 394 -21.32 -2.22 -11.72
CA GLU A 394 -22.20 -1.22 -12.34
C GLU A 394 -22.76 -0.24 -11.32
N ASP A 395 -23.04 -0.74 -10.13
CA ASP A 395 -23.68 0.02 -9.07
C ASP A 395 -22.63 0.70 -8.19
N ILE A 396 -22.55 2.03 -8.31
CA ILE A 396 -21.65 2.88 -7.52
C ILE A 396 -22.01 2.83 -6.03
N GLU A 397 -23.29 2.74 -5.70
CA GLU A 397 -23.74 2.64 -4.30
C GLU A 397 -23.29 1.31 -3.68
N MET A 398 -23.25 0.23 -4.46
CA MET A 398 -22.70 -1.04 -3.99
C MET A 398 -21.20 -0.90 -3.67
N VAL A 399 -20.43 -0.18 -4.48
CA VAL A 399 -19.01 0.10 -4.21
C VAL A 399 -18.84 0.88 -2.92
N LYS A 400 -19.58 1.96 -2.78
CA LYS A 400 -19.58 2.82 -1.58
C LYS A 400 -19.93 2.04 -0.31
N GLU A 401 -21.00 1.24 -0.38
CA GLU A 401 -21.41 0.39 0.73
C GLU A 401 -20.38 -0.69 1.07
N ALA A 402 -19.74 -1.32 0.08
CA ALA A 402 -18.68 -2.29 0.32
C ALA A 402 -17.51 -1.65 1.08
N VAL A 403 -17.05 -0.48 0.65
CA VAL A 403 -15.96 0.25 1.33
C VAL A 403 -16.38 0.61 2.77
N LYS A 404 -17.61 1.12 2.95
CA LYS A 404 -18.15 1.49 4.27
C LYS A 404 -18.24 0.29 5.21
N LEU A 405 -18.74 -0.85 4.72
CA LEU A 405 -18.88 -2.08 5.49
C LEU A 405 -17.49 -2.62 5.90
N ILE A 406 -16.54 -2.67 4.97
CA ILE A 406 -15.18 -3.16 5.26
C ILE A 406 -14.53 -2.28 6.33
N THR A 407 -14.56 -0.96 6.15
CA THR A 407 -13.88 -0.04 7.09
C THR A 407 -14.53 0.00 8.47
N SER A 408 -15.81 -0.27 8.57
CA SER A 408 -16.55 -0.26 9.86
C SER A 408 -16.39 -1.55 10.65
N ASN A 409 -16.22 -2.70 9.98
CA ASN A 409 -16.24 -4.01 10.64
C ASN A 409 -14.88 -4.67 10.78
N TYR A 410 -13.90 -4.31 9.94
CA TYR A 410 -12.57 -4.93 9.92
C TYR A 410 -11.48 -3.94 10.30
N ARG A 411 -10.42 -4.45 10.92
CA ARG A 411 -9.25 -3.67 11.37
C ARG A 411 -8.14 -3.62 10.33
N LEU A 412 -8.27 -4.39 9.24
CA LEU A 412 -7.23 -4.41 8.20
C LEU A 412 -6.90 -2.98 7.74
N PRO A 413 -5.61 -2.64 7.67
CA PRO A 413 -5.21 -1.24 7.48
C PRO A 413 -5.46 -0.71 6.07
N TYR A 414 -5.47 -1.61 5.05
CA TYR A 414 -5.36 -1.21 3.66
C TYR A 414 -6.00 -2.23 2.73
N PHE A 415 -6.85 -1.78 1.83
CA PHE A 415 -7.49 -2.67 0.86
C PHE A 415 -7.83 -1.99 -0.46
N THR A 416 -8.16 -2.78 -1.47
CA THR A 416 -8.67 -2.32 -2.77
C THR A 416 -9.82 -3.17 -3.23
N LEU A 417 -10.73 -2.57 -4.01
CA LEU A 417 -11.65 -3.30 -4.88
C LEU A 417 -11.02 -3.33 -6.28
N THR A 418 -10.74 -4.52 -6.81
CA THR A 418 -9.90 -4.68 -8.01
C THR A 418 -10.66 -5.43 -9.10
N PRO A 419 -11.39 -4.75 -9.98
CA PRO A 419 -12.01 -5.38 -11.14
C PRO A 419 -10.98 -5.82 -12.18
N THR A 420 -11.36 -6.82 -12.97
CA THR A 420 -10.66 -7.18 -14.20
C THR A 420 -11.39 -6.56 -15.40
N PHE A 421 -10.65 -6.00 -16.34
CA PHE A 421 -11.18 -5.41 -17.55
C PHE A 421 -10.22 -5.61 -18.74
N SER A 422 -10.72 -5.40 -19.94
CA SER A 422 -9.94 -5.54 -21.16
C SER A 422 -9.98 -4.27 -21.98
N ILE A 423 -8.93 -3.99 -22.75
CA ILE A 423 -8.84 -2.85 -23.66
C ILE A 423 -8.68 -3.39 -25.09
N CYS A 424 -9.65 -3.10 -25.94
CA CYS A 424 -9.54 -3.35 -27.37
C CYS A 424 -8.88 -2.15 -28.05
N PRO A 425 -7.90 -2.35 -28.96
CA PRO A 425 -7.28 -1.24 -29.68
C PRO A 425 -8.24 -0.40 -30.54
N GLU A 426 -9.38 -0.96 -30.93
CA GLU A 426 -10.39 -0.30 -31.78
C GLU A 426 -11.61 0.18 -30.97
N HIS A 427 -12.08 -0.63 -30.01
CA HIS A 427 -13.32 -0.36 -29.26
C HIS A 427 -13.09 0.15 -27.84
N GLY A 428 -11.83 0.32 -27.41
CA GLY A 428 -11.47 0.81 -26.08
C GLY A 428 -11.85 -0.17 -24.98
N TYR A 429 -12.39 0.35 -23.88
CA TYR A 429 -12.71 -0.37 -22.66
C TYR A 429 -13.81 -1.43 -22.85
N LEU A 430 -13.54 -2.61 -22.30
CA LEU A 430 -14.46 -3.76 -22.22
C LEU A 430 -14.50 -4.24 -20.76
N ARG A 431 -15.68 -4.37 -20.21
CA ARG A 431 -15.90 -4.89 -18.88
C ARG A 431 -15.63 -6.40 -18.83
N GLY A 432 -14.74 -6.83 -17.93
CA GLY A 432 -14.41 -8.25 -17.74
C GLY A 432 -13.18 -8.72 -18.51
N ASN A 433 -12.97 -10.03 -18.48
CA ASN A 433 -11.79 -10.71 -19.00
C ASN A 433 -12.07 -11.27 -20.41
N TYR A 434 -11.62 -10.58 -21.44
CA TYR A 434 -11.75 -11.00 -22.85
C TYR A 434 -10.38 -11.08 -23.50
N GLU A 435 -9.98 -12.24 -23.97
CA GLU A 435 -8.77 -12.39 -24.81
C GLU A 435 -8.99 -11.77 -26.20
N LYS A 436 -10.20 -11.89 -26.72
CA LYS A 436 -10.60 -11.32 -28.02
C LYS A 436 -11.81 -10.41 -27.83
N CYS A 437 -11.79 -9.29 -28.53
CA CYS A 437 -12.88 -8.33 -28.51
C CYS A 437 -14.17 -8.97 -29.05
N PRO A 438 -15.29 -8.96 -28.31
CA PRO A 438 -16.55 -9.53 -28.75
C PRO A 438 -17.18 -8.78 -29.95
N ARG A 439 -16.72 -7.54 -30.23
CA ARG A 439 -17.23 -6.71 -31.33
C ARG A 439 -16.45 -6.90 -32.62
N CYS A 440 -15.13 -7.03 -32.60
CA CYS A 440 -14.29 -7.09 -33.80
C CYS A 440 -13.36 -8.31 -33.87
N GLY A 441 -13.31 -9.16 -32.84
CA GLY A 441 -12.47 -10.36 -32.81
C GLY A 441 -10.97 -10.13 -32.63
N ARG A 442 -10.50 -8.87 -32.57
CA ARG A 442 -9.09 -8.55 -32.34
C ARG A 442 -8.67 -8.91 -30.90
N GLU A 443 -7.39 -9.22 -30.72
CA GLU A 443 -6.80 -9.42 -29.42
C GLU A 443 -6.94 -8.16 -28.56
N THR A 444 -7.18 -8.35 -27.27
CA THR A 444 -7.30 -7.29 -26.29
C THR A 444 -6.14 -7.31 -25.30
N GLU A 445 -5.99 -6.23 -24.55
CA GLU A 445 -5.12 -6.18 -23.39
C GLU A 445 -5.96 -6.35 -22.13
N ILE A 446 -5.78 -7.47 -21.43
CA ILE A 446 -6.44 -7.75 -20.14
C ILE A 446 -5.66 -7.06 -19.05
N TYR A 447 -6.34 -6.24 -18.25
CA TYR A 447 -5.76 -5.51 -17.13
C TYR A 447 -6.27 -6.04 -15.79
N SER A 448 -5.34 -6.27 -14.88
CA SER A 448 -5.59 -6.54 -13.47
C SER A 448 -4.39 -6.06 -12.65
N ARG A 449 -4.49 -6.06 -11.32
CA ARG A 449 -3.33 -5.79 -10.47
C ARG A 449 -2.40 -6.99 -10.45
N VAL A 450 -1.14 -6.77 -10.86
CA VAL A 450 -0.12 -7.81 -10.75
C VAL A 450 0.20 -8.09 -9.28
N VAL A 451 0.40 -7.02 -8.53
CA VAL A 451 0.49 -6.98 -7.07
C VAL A 451 -0.13 -5.69 -6.56
N GLY A 452 0.55 -4.55 -6.68
CA GLY A 452 0.13 -3.26 -6.17
C GLY A 452 -0.37 -2.28 -7.23
N TYR A 453 -0.19 -2.55 -8.51
CA TYR A 453 -0.53 -1.66 -9.61
C TYR A 453 -1.08 -2.43 -10.82
N TYR A 454 -1.81 -1.73 -11.66
CA TYR A 454 -2.38 -2.31 -12.88
C TYR A 454 -1.34 -2.45 -13.97
N ARG A 455 -1.38 -3.58 -14.66
CA ARG A 455 -0.54 -3.86 -15.82
C ARG A 455 -1.22 -4.91 -16.71
N PRO A 456 -1.02 -4.86 -18.05
CA PRO A 456 -1.50 -5.93 -18.93
C PRO A 456 -0.99 -7.30 -18.48
N VAL A 457 -1.88 -8.26 -18.27
CA VAL A 457 -1.54 -9.61 -17.77
C VAL A 457 -0.49 -10.28 -18.64
N LYS A 458 -0.54 -10.07 -19.96
CA LYS A 458 0.45 -10.62 -20.93
C LYS A 458 1.89 -10.19 -20.64
N SER A 459 2.09 -9.04 -19.94
CA SER A 459 3.42 -8.52 -19.60
C SER A 459 3.92 -8.96 -18.22
N TRP A 460 3.15 -9.77 -17.48
CA TRP A 460 3.58 -10.31 -16.20
C TRP A 460 4.57 -11.45 -16.37
N ASN A 461 5.36 -11.75 -15.30
CA ASN A 461 6.16 -12.95 -15.30
C ASN A 461 5.28 -14.22 -15.28
N LYS A 462 5.84 -15.35 -15.71
CA LYS A 462 5.10 -16.60 -15.88
C LYS A 462 4.40 -17.09 -14.62
N GLY A 463 5.02 -16.93 -13.44
CA GLY A 463 4.40 -17.31 -12.17
C GLY A 463 3.20 -16.45 -11.82
N LYS A 464 3.25 -15.14 -12.10
CA LYS A 464 2.11 -14.25 -11.89
C LYS A 464 1.00 -14.43 -12.94
N GLN A 465 1.33 -14.83 -14.16
CA GLN A 465 0.33 -15.26 -15.15
C GLN A 465 -0.37 -16.55 -14.70
N GLU A 466 0.37 -17.49 -14.11
CA GLU A 466 -0.19 -18.72 -13.54
C GLU A 466 -1.10 -18.40 -12.34
N GLU A 467 -0.67 -17.54 -11.43
CA GLU A 467 -1.50 -17.06 -10.32
C GLU A 467 -2.81 -16.44 -10.83
N PHE A 468 -2.74 -15.61 -11.89
CA PHE A 468 -3.93 -14.99 -12.48
C PHE A 468 -4.95 -16.00 -13.02
N LYS A 469 -4.48 -17.06 -13.69
CA LYS A 469 -5.34 -18.16 -14.17
C LYS A 469 -6.06 -18.89 -13.04
N LEU A 470 -5.41 -19.01 -11.88
CA LEU A 470 -5.96 -19.69 -10.71
C LEU A 470 -6.86 -18.78 -9.86
N ARG A 471 -6.81 -17.45 -10.06
CA ARG A 471 -7.63 -16.50 -9.28
C ARG A 471 -9.11 -16.81 -9.39
N LYS A 472 -9.73 -17.05 -8.24
CA LYS A 472 -11.19 -17.16 -8.13
C LYS A 472 -11.76 -15.77 -7.85
N PRO A 473 -12.48 -15.16 -8.80
CA PRO A 473 -13.03 -13.82 -8.59
C PRO A 473 -14.02 -13.79 -7.44
N PHE A 474 -13.95 -12.73 -6.64
CA PHE A 474 -14.90 -12.50 -5.56
C PHE A 474 -16.25 -12.00 -6.06
N ILE A 475 -17.32 -12.42 -5.39
CA ILE A 475 -18.69 -12.01 -5.63
C ILE A 475 -19.18 -11.16 -4.46
N LEU A 476 -19.49 -9.88 -4.70
CA LEU A 476 -19.99 -8.96 -3.67
C LEU A 476 -21.50 -9.15 -3.48
N ALA A 477 -21.90 -10.08 -2.64
CA ALA A 477 -23.33 -10.35 -2.30
C ALA A 477 -23.79 -9.57 -1.05
N LEU A 478 -23.74 -8.23 -1.09
CA LEU A 478 -24.03 -7.37 0.07
C LEU A 478 -25.46 -7.48 0.61
N LYS A 479 -26.44 -7.73 -0.26
CA LYS A 479 -27.87 -7.81 0.16
C LYS A 479 -28.17 -9.01 1.05
N GLU A 480 -27.51 -10.14 0.82
CA GLU A 480 -27.72 -11.36 1.60
C GLU A 480 -27.08 -11.24 2.99
N ARG A 481 -25.94 -10.57 3.08
CA ARG A 481 -25.22 -10.43 4.34
C ARG A 481 -25.84 -9.44 5.32
N ARG A 482 -26.45 -8.36 4.85
CA ARG A 482 -27.26 -7.48 5.72
C ARG A 482 -28.38 -8.22 6.46
N LYS A 483 -28.93 -9.29 5.87
CA LYS A 483 -29.91 -10.15 6.58
C LYS A 483 -29.25 -10.96 7.69
N ILE A 484 -28.02 -11.41 7.51
CA ILE A 484 -27.29 -12.23 8.49
C ILE A 484 -26.75 -11.36 9.65
N GLU A 485 -26.24 -10.16 9.36
CA GLU A 485 -25.74 -9.22 10.38
C GLU A 485 -26.87 -8.64 11.25
N ASN A 486 -28.02 -8.32 10.66
CA ASN A 486 -29.22 -7.94 11.41
C ASN A 486 -29.80 -9.07 12.30
N LEU A 487 -29.42 -10.32 12.03
CA LEU A 487 -29.76 -11.48 12.87
C LEU A 487 -28.71 -11.74 13.97
N ARG A 488 -27.48 -11.16 13.84
CA ARG A 488 -26.39 -11.33 14.80
C ARG A 488 -26.24 -10.18 15.80
N LEU A 489 -26.99 -9.11 15.66
CA LEU A 489 -27.08 -8.04 16.66
C LEU A 489 -28.25 -8.36 17.62
N PRO A 490 -28.01 -8.97 18.80
CA PRO A 490 -28.98 -8.90 19.89
C PRO A 490 -28.93 -7.47 20.42
N GLY A 491 -30.07 -6.83 20.49
CA GLY A 491 -30.26 -5.42 20.79
C GLY A 491 -29.34 -4.84 21.87
N VAL A 492 -28.78 -3.70 21.52
CA VAL A 492 -28.40 -2.63 22.45
C VAL A 492 -29.17 -1.41 22.03
#